data_be27b7b095fb8f8bac7c9db5f23bcd2b
#
_entry.id   be27b7b095fb8f8bac7c9db5f23bcd2b
#
_cell.length_a   1.000
_cell.length_b   1.000
_cell.length_c   1.000
_cell.angle_alpha   90.00
_cell.angle_beta   90.00
_cell.angle_gamma   90.00
#
_symmetry.space_group_name_H-M   'P 1'
#
loop_
_entity.id
_entity.type
_entity.pdbx_description
1 polymer ?
#
loop_
_entity_poly.entity_id
_entity_poly.type
_entity_poly.pdbx_seq_one_letter_code
_entity_poly.pdbx_strand_id
1 'polypeptide(L)'
;MKQKRLSFMSGNQRGMTVTELMVCVCIMGILAAVAIPSYINYVQQARVVKIIIPRLHLIETNISLFYSMKGSLPGDTDIADLLKDIDTEYCEISITNGSIAMKINASDWSSKLHILNGNVLIASPVVSRYKIVSWHLAGELADRLKINY
;
A
#
# COMPACT_ATOMS: atom_id res chain seq x y z
N MET A 1 -22.68 14.87 68.42
CA MET A 1 -22.31 14.45 67.07
C MET A 1 -21.64 15.62 66.33
N LYS A 2 -20.30 15.56 66.12
CA LYS A 2 -19.56 16.62 65.41
C LYS A 2 -19.53 16.26 63.89
N GLN A 3 -20.19 17.03 63.07
CA GLN A 3 -20.11 16.92 61.62
C GLN A 3 -18.76 17.46 61.13
N LYS A 4 -17.96 16.58 60.55
CA LYS A 4 -16.66 16.89 59.91
C LYS A 4 -16.95 17.50 58.55
N ARG A 5 -16.81 18.84 58.42
CA ARG A 5 -16.89 19.52 57.11
C ARG A 5 -15.68 19.09 56.29
N LEU A 6 -15.95 18.37 55.19
CA LEU A 6 -14.97 18.12 54.16
C LEU A 6 -14.69 19.44 53.43
N SER A 7 -13.52 20.02 53.68
CA SER A 7 -13.01 21.15 52.92
C SER A 7 -12.66 20.66 51.52
N PHE A 8 -13.47 20.99 50.52
CA PHE A 8 -13.12 20.86 49.13
C PHE A 8 -11.96 21.83 48.85
N MET A 9 -10.79 21.29 48.57
CA MET A 9 -9.65 22.07 48.07
C MET A 9 -10.06 22.64 46.71
N SER A 10 -10.39 23.96 46.70
CA SER A 10 -10.55 24.75 45.48
C SER A 10 -9.19 24.80 44.78
N GLY A 11 -8.96 23.89 43.80
CA GLY A 11 -7.81 23.96 42.94
C GLY A 11 -7.83 25.29 42.19
N ASN A 12 -6.70 25.97 42.18
CA ASN A 12 -6.51 27.26 41.53
C ASN A 12 -6.71 27.08 40.01
N GLN A 13 -7.93 27.29 39.52
CA GLN A 13 -8.27 27.24 38.10
C GLN A 13 -7.71 28.49 37.43
N ARG A 14 -6.45 28.41 36.96
CA ARG A 14 -5.87 29.44 36.10
C ARG A 14 -6.47 29.28 34.74
N GLY A 15 -7.26 30.23 34.26
CA GLY A 15 -7.73 30.30 32.88
C GLY A 15 -6.56 30.54 31.92
N MET A 16 -6.61 29.93 30.74
CA MET A 16 -5.64 30.14 29.68
C MET A 16 -5.87 31.50 29.00
N THR A 17 -4.81 32.23 28.73
CA THR A 17 -4.89 33.50 28.02
C THR A 17 -5.14 33.27 26.52
N VAL A 18 -5.75 34.28 25.85
CA VAL A 18 -5.96 34.22 24.40
C VAL A 18 -4.63 34.08 23.64
N THR A 19 -3.58 34.71 24.13
CA THR A 19 -2.24 34.65 23.52
C THR A 19 -1.65 33.25 23.62
N GLU A 20 -1.78 32.57 24.76
CA GLU A 20 -1.32 31.17 24.90
C GLU A 20 -2.07 30.24 23.95
N LEU A 21 -3.39 30.45 23.79
CA LEU A 21 -4.17 29.67 22.83
C LEU A 21 -3.68 29.91 21.38
N MET A 22 -3.44 31.18 21.01
CA MET A 22 -2.95 31.51 19.65
C MET A 22 -1.61 30.85 19.34
N VAL A 23 -0.67 30.88 20.30
CA VAL A 23 0.64 30.22 20.12
C VAL A 23 0.47 28.70 19.97
N CYS A 24 -0.38 28.08 20.79
CA CYS A 24 -0.64 26.63 20.68
C CYS A 24 -1.20 26.24 19.30
N VAL A 25 -2.21 26.97 18.80
CA VAL A 25 -2.79 26.64 17.48
C VAL A 25 -1.83 26.92 16.33
N CYS A 26 -0.95 27.91 16.43
CA CYS A 26 0.10 28.16 15.46
C CYS A 26 1.08 26.98 15.38
N ILE A 27 1.55 26.49 16.54
CA ILE A 27 2.46 25.34 16.60
C ILE A 27 1.78 24.07 16.03
N MET A 28 0.53 23.80 16.43
CA MET A 28 -0.24 22.70 15.90
C MET A 28 -0.41 22.78 14.38
N GLY A 29 -0.64 23.98 13.84
CA GLY A 29 -0.75 24.22 12.41
C GLY A 29 0.52 23.87 11.64
N ILE A 30 1.69 24.26 12.16
CA ILE A 30 2.99 23.94 11.56
C ILE A 30 3.24 22.43 11.60
N LEU A 31 2.99 21.77 12.72
CA LEU A 31 3.16 20.32 12.85
C LEU A 31 2.20 19.56 11.92
N ALA A 32 0.95 19.98 11.83
CA ALA A 32 -0.05 19.39 10.95
C ALA A 32 0.33 19.52 9.46
N ALA A 33 0.89 20.66 9.07
CA ALA A 33 1.31 20.89 7.69
C ALA A 33 2.35 19.86 7.20
N VAL A 34 3.20 19.35 8.06
CA VAL A 34 4.19 18.31 7.74
C VAL A 34 3.61 16.90 7.92
N ALA A 35 2.80 16.69 8.96
CA ALA A 35 2.28 15.37 9.32
C ALA A 35 1.23 14.85 8.32
N ILE A 36 0.34 15.71 7.83
CA ILE A 36 -0.77 15.30 6.96
C ILE A 36 -0.27 14.70 5.63
N PRO A 37 0.62 15.34 4.86
CA PRO A 37 1.11 14.75 3.60
C PRO A 37 1.84 13.42 3.82
N SER A 38 2.62 13.31 4.88
CA SER A 38 3.33 12.09 5.23
C SER A 38 2.36 10.93 5.57
N TYR A 39 1.31 11.23 6.33
CA TYR A 39 0.27 10.27 6.67
C TYR A 39 -0.50 9.77 5.45
N ILE A 40 -0.86 10.67 4.53
CA ILE A 40 -1.56 10.29 3.28
C ILE A 40 -0.71 9.32 2.46
N ASN A 41 0.59 9.60 2.28
CA ASN A 41 1.50 8.71 1.56
C ASN A 41 1.60 7.33 2.22
N TYR A 42 1.73 7.28 3.54
CA TYR A 42 1.75 6.03 4.28
C TYR A 42 0.47 5.20 4.10
N VAL A 43 -0.69 5.85 4.20
CA VAL A 43 -1.99 5.17 3.99
C VAL A 43 -2.11 4.62 2.56
N GLN A 44 -1.63 5.33 1.54
CA GLN A 44 -1.63 4.84 0.16
C GLN A 44 -0.73 3.61 -0.01
N GLN A 45 0.46 3.62 0.55
CA GLN A 45 1.36 2.46 0.54
C GLN A 45 0.71 1.25 1.22
N ALA A 46 0.11 1.43 2.39
CA ALA A 46 -0.59 0.36 3.10
C ALA A 46 -1.75 -0.24 2.27
N ARG A 47 -2.47 0.58 1.51
CA ARG A 47 -3.54 0.11 0.61
C ARG A 47 -3.01 -0.73 -0.54
N VAL A 48 -1.87 -0.34 -1.14
CA VAL A 48 -1.21 -1.15 -2.17
C VAL A 48 -0.80 -2.51 -1.63
N VAL A 49 -0.15 -2.54 -0.48
CA VAL A 49 0.25 -3.81 0.15
C VAL A 49 -0.98 -4.69 0.41
N LYS A 50 -2.09 -4.12 0.83
CA LYS A 50 -3.32 -4.88 1.08
C LYS A 50 -4.03 -5.36 -0.19
N ILE A 51 -3.99 -4.58 -1.28
CA ILE A 51 -4.81 -4.81 -2.47
C ILE A 51 -3.99 -5.44 -3.58
N ILE A 52 -2.80 -4.92 -3.88
CA ILE A 52 -2.00 -5.31 -5.05
C ILE A 52 -1.11 -6.51 -4.76
N ILE A 53 -0.41 -6.52 -3.62
CA ILE A 53 0.55 -7.59 -3.31
C ILE A 53 -0.09 -8.98 -3.23
N PRO A 54 -1.27 -9.21 -2.64
CA PRO A 54 -1.89 -10.52 -2.66
C PRO A 54 -2.24 -11.01 -4.06
N ARG A 55 -2.67 -10.10 -4.95
CA ARG A 55 -2.93 -10.42 -6.35
C ARG A 55 -1.65 -10.81 -7.09
N LEU A 56 -0.56 -10.06 -6.87
CA LEU A 56 0.75 -10.40 -7.41
C LEU A 56 1.16 -11.81 -7.01
N HIS A 57 1.10 -12.15 -5.72
CA HIS A 57 1.48 -13.48 -5.23
C HIS A 57 0.62 -14.61 -5.81
N LEU A 58 -0.66 -14.37 -6.09
CA LEU A 58 -1.50 -15.34 -6.78
C LEU A 58 -0.99 -15.59 -8.21
N ILE A 59 -0.65 -14.54 -8.94
CA ILE A 59 -0.12 -14.65 -10.30
C ILE A 59 1.24 -15.35 -10.28
N GLU A 60 2.14 -14.97 -9.40
CA GLU A 60 3.45 -15.59 -9.20
C GLU A 60 3.32 -17.10 -8.95
N THR A 61 2.36 -17.48 -8.09
CA THR A 61 2.08 -18.88 -7.78
C THR A 61 1.55 -19.63 -8.99
N ASN A 62 0.60 -19.06 -9.73
CA ASN A 62 0.04 -19.66 -10.94
C ASN A 62 1.11 -19.86 -12.00
N ILE A 63 1.97 -18.87 -12.25
CA ILE A 63 3.07 -18.96 -13.20
C ILE A 63 4.11 -20.01 -12.76
N SER A 64 4.44 -20.04 -11.46
CA SER A 64 5.40 -21.00 -10.92
C SER A 64 4.89 -22.45 -11.04
N LEU A 65 3.59 -22.65 -10.81
CA LEU A 65 2.93 -23.94 -10.99
C LEU A 65 2.93 -24.35 -12.48
N PHE A 66 2.53 -23.43 -13.36
CA PHE A 66 2.54 -23.65 -14.81
C PHE A 66 3.94 -24.06 -15.30
N TYR A 67 4.97 -23.32 -14.88
CA TYR A 67 6.36 -23.62 -15.24
C TYR A 67 6.80 -24.98 -14.73
N SER A 68 6.41 -25.35 -13.52
CA SER A 68 6.74 -26.67 -12.95
C SER A 68 6.07 -27.83 -13.70
N MET A 69 4.88 -27.59 -14.27
CA MET A 69 4.12 -28.60 -15.02
C MET A 69 4.55 -28.71 -16.48
N LYS A 70 4.77 -27.59 -17.15
CA LYS A 70 5.04 -27.54 -18.61
C LYS A 70 6.52 -27.36 -18.94
N GLY A 71 7.36 -26.93 -17.99
CA GLY A 71 8.80 -26.68 -18.22
C GLY A 71 9.09 -25.43 -19.06
N SER A 72 8.06 -24.65 -19.39
CA SER A 72 8.16 -23.41 -20.18
C SER A 72 7.37 -22.29 -19.51
N LEU A 73 7.79 -21.04 -19.73
CA LEU A 73 7.01 -19.87 -19.29
C LEU A 73 5.71 -19.74 -20.10
N PRO A 74 4.65 -19.18 -19.50
CA PRO A 74 3.35 -19.05 -20.18
C PRO A 74 3.45 -18.14 -21.40
N GLY A 75 2.82 -18.55 -22.50
CA GLY A 75 2.61 -17.74 -23.70
C GLY A 75 1.30 -16.96 -23.65
N ASP A 76 1.06 -16.14 -24.68
CA ASP A 76 -0.13 -15.28 -24.76
C ASP A 76 -1.46 -16.03 -24.65
N THR A 77 -1.51 -17.28 -25.11
CA THR A 77 -2.71 -18.13 -25.04
C THR A 77 -3.02 -18.66 -23.64
N ASP A 78 -2.01 -18.78 -22.79
CA ASP A 78 -2.16 -19.33 -21.44
C ASP A 78 -2.54 -18.25 -20.41
N ILE A 79 -2.36 -16.98 -20.77
CA ILE A 79 -2.57 -15.81 -19.84
C ILE A 79 -4.01 -15.74 -19.37
N ALA A 80 -4.97 -15.96 -20.24
CA ALA A 80 -6.39 -15.87 -19.90
C ALA A 80 -6.79 -16.86 -18.78
N ASP A 81 -6.26 -18.07 -18.82
CA ASP A 81 -6.50 -19.09 -17.81
C ASP A 81 -5.80 -18.77 -16.49
N LEU A 82 -4.59 -18.19 -16.55
CA LEU A 82 -3.81 -17.82 -15.37
C LEU A 82 -4.42 -16.64 -14.59
N LEU A 83 -5.16 -15.76 -15.29
CA LEU A 83 -5.79 -14.57 -14.70
C LEU A 83 -7.27 -14.77 -14.35
N LYS A 84 -7.88 -15.90 -14.67
CA LYS A 84 -9.32 -16.14 -14.56
C LYS A 84 -9.90 -15.87 -13.18
N ASP A 85 -9.16 -16.21 -12.12
CA ASP A 85 -9.62 -16.10 -10.73
C ASP A 85 -9.07 -14.83 -10.04
N ILE A 86 -8.47 -13.91 -10.81
CA ILE A 86 -7.83 -12.72 -10.28
C ILE A 86 -8.73 -11.50 -10.53
N ASP A 87 -9.05 -10.82 -9.44
CA ASP A 87 -9.79 -9.57 -9.51
C ASP A 87 -8.89 -8.44 -10.04
N THR A 88 -9.30 -7.85 -11.17
CA THR A 88 -8.59 -6.77 -11.89
C THR A 88 -9.21 -5.39 -11.68
N GLU A 89 -10.10 -5.23 -10.68
CA GLU A 89 -10.83 -3.97 -10.45
C GLU A 89 -9.91 -2.74 -10.34
N TYR A 90 -8.72 -2.90 -9.72
CA TYR A 90 -7.81 -1.79 -9.43
C TYR A 90 -6.51 -1.81 -10.24
N CYS A 91 -6.31 -2.81 -11.09
CA CYS A 91 -5.07 -2.94 -11.84
C CYS A 91 -5.29 -3.61 -13.20
N GLU A 92 -4.58 -3.10 -14.19
CA GLU A 92 -4.40 -3.73 -15.48
C GLU A 92 -3.18 -4.64 -15.40
N ILE A 93 -3.36 -5.92 -15.75
CA ILE A 93 -2.32 -6.94 -15.65
C ILE A 93 -1.91 -7.36 -17.06
N SER A 94 -0.63 -7.30 -17.35
CA SER A 94 -0.03 -7.86 -18.55
C SER A 94 1.10 -8.81 -18.21
N ILE A 95 1.17 -9.92 -18.92
CA ILE A 95 2.21 -10.93 -18.72
C ILE A 95 2.95 -11.07 -20.05
N THR A 96 4.27 -10.92 -20.03
CA THR A 96 5.12 -11.07 -21.21
C THR A 96 6.34 -11.89 -20.83
N ASN A 97 6.52 -13.03 -21.49
CA ASN A 97 7.62 -13.96 -21.20
C ASN A 97 7.74 -14.32 -19.71
N GLY A 98 6.60 -14.51 -19.03
CA GLY A 98 6.53 -14.82 -17.61
C GLY A 98 6.75 -13.62 -16.68
N SER A 99 7.16 -12.45 -17.18
CA SER A 99 7.22 -11.22 -16.42
C SER A 99 5.84 -10.61 -16.28
N ILE A 100 5.47 -10.27 -15.07
CA ILE A 100 4.16 -9.69 -14.70
C ILE A 100 4.32 -8.18 -14.65
N ALA A 101 3.54 -7.43 -15.39
CA ALA A 101 3.43 -5.99 -15.25
C ALA A 101 2.01 -5.65 -14.76
N MET A 102 1.92 -5.03 -13.60
CA MET A 102 0.67 -4.58 -12.98
C MET A 102 0.66 -3.06 -12.97
N LYS A 103 -0.23 -2.46 -13.74
CA LYS A 103 -0.46 -1.03 -13.78
C LYS A 103 -1.69 -0.69 -12.96
N ILE A 104 -1.56 0.23 -12.02
CA ILE A 104 -2.71 0.70 -11.23
C ILE A 104 -3.64 1.49 -12.14
N ASN A 105 -4.90 1.04 -12.21
CA ASN A 105 -5.97 1.72 -12.92
C ASN A 105 -7.02 2.19 -11.92
N ALA A 106 -6.83 3.40 -11.41
CA ALA A 106 -7.64 4.02 -10.38
C ALA A 106 -7.92 5.49 -10.75
N SER A 107 -8.42 5.70 -11.97
CA SER A 107 -8.70 7.03 -12.53
C SER A 107 -9.81 7.78 -11.80
N ASP A 108 -10.72 7.05 -11.16
CA ASP A 108 -11.80 7.65 -10.39
C ASP A 108 -11.26 8.29 -9.10
N TRP A 109 -11.64 9.56 -8.85
CA TRP A 109 -11.27 10.32 -7.65
C TRP A 109 -11.69 9.63 -6.34
N SER A 110 -12.80 8.89 -6.36
CA SER A 110 -13.28 8.11 -5.22
C SER A 110 -12.49 6.83 -4.97
N SER A 111 -11.65 6.42 -5.91
CA SER A 111 -10.86 5.20 -5.79
C SER A 111 -9.85 5.26 -4.64
N LYS A 112 -9.74 4.13 -3.93
CA LYS A 112 -8.80 3.98 -2.82
C LYS A 112 -7.34 4.17 -3.22
N LEU A 113 -7.00 3.97 -4.51
CA LEU A 113 -5.64 4.03 -5.06
C LEU A 113 -5.42 5.20 -6.01
N HIS A 114 -6.32 6.18 -6.06
CA HIS A 114 -6.28 7.32 -7.00
C HIS A 114 -4.91 8.02 -7.08
N ILE A 115 -4.25 8.25 -5.93
CA ILE A 115 -2.95 8.94 -5.87
C ILE A 115 -1.83 8.13 -6.56
N LEU A 116 -2.01 6.82 -6.69
CA LEU A 116 -1.05 5.90 -7.31
C LEU A 116 -1.48 5.46 -8.71
N ASN A 117 -2.51 6.11 -9.28
CA ASN A 117 -2.98 5.83 -10.63
C ASN A 117 -1.84 5.94 -11.65
N GLY A 118 -1.74 4.95 -12.53
CA GLY A 118 -0.71 4.88 -13.55
C GLY A 118 0.63 4.29 -13.11
N ASN A 119 0.89 4.14 -11.81
CA ASN A 119 2.13 3.52 -11.34
C ASN A 119 2.17 2.04 -11.72
N VAL A 120 3.37 1.58 -12.12
CA VAL A 120 3.59 0.21 -12.60
C VAL A 120 4.45 -0.56 -11.61
N LEU A 121 4.06 -1.80 -11.33
CA LEU A 121 4.84 -2.81 -10.63
C LEU A 121 5.19 -3.91 -11.62
N ILE A 122 6.47 -4.22 -11.73
CA ILE A 122 6.97 -5.28 -12.61
C ILE A 122 7.59 -6.36 -11.74
N ALA A 123 7.15 -7.61 -11.94
CA ALA A 123 7.75 -8.77 -11.31
C ALA A 123 8.32 -9.69 -12.39
N SER A 124 9.62 -9.91 -12.38
CA SER A 124 10.32 -10.75 -13.35
C SER A 124 10.80 -12.05 -12.68
N PRO A 125 10.50 -13.22 -13.26
CA PRO A 125 10.90 -14.50 -12.69
C PRO A 125 12.39 -14.76 -12.88
N VAL A 126 13.06 -15.20 -11.83
CA VAL A 126 14.42 -15.74 -11.88
C VAL A 126 14.32 -17.25 -11.98
N VAL A 127 14.59 -17.76 -13.18
CA VAL A 127 14.45 -19.20 -13.51
C VAL A 127 15.77 -19.93 -13.27
N SER A 128 15.72 -21.07 -12.61
CA SER A 128 16.87 -21.99 -12.48
C SER A 128 16.44 -23.40 -12.84
N ARG A 129 17.05 -23.97 -13.88
CA ARG A 129 16.85 -25.30 -14.49
C ARG A 129 15.38 -25.73 -14.67
N TYR A 130 14.66 -26.00 -13.58
CA TYR A 130 13.29 -26.55 -13.63
C TYR A 130 12.30 -25.82 -12.71
N LYS A 131 12.69 -24.71 -12.09
CA LYS A 131 11.82 -23.96 -11.18
C LYS A 131 12.12 -22.46 -11.22
N ILE A 132 11.12 -21.67 -10.88
CA ILE A 132 11.30 -20.27 -10.55
C ILE A 132 11.81 -20.21 -9.10
N VAL A 133 12.97 -19.58 -8.89
CA VAL A 133 13.65 -19.53 -7.59
C VAL A 133 13.23 -18.29 -6.80
N SER A 134 13.09 -17.17 -7.47
CA SER A 134 12.72 -15.89 -6.89
C SER A 134 12.08 -14.99 -7.95
N TRP A 135 11.49 -13.89 -7.48
CA TRP A 135 10.93 -12.86 -8.32
C TRP A 135 11.68 -11.56 -8.07
N HIS A 136 12.06 -10.87 -9.11
CA HIS A 136 12.68 -9.56 -9.02
C HIS A 136 11.60 -8.50 -9.23
N LEU A 137 11.37 -7.68 -8.21
CA LEU A 137 10.40 -6.59 -8.27
C LEU A 137 11.09 -5.31 -8.73
N ALA A 138 10.47 -4.61 -9.67
CA ALA A 138 10.95 -3.35 -10.24
C ALA A 138 9.76 -2.42 -10.55
N GLY A 139 10.07 -1.16 -10.92
CA GLY A 139 9.09 -0.16 -11.29
C GLY A 139 8.81 0.87 -10.21
N GLU A 140 8.11 1.94 -10.58
CA GLU A 140 7.85 3.09 -9.69
C GLU A 140 7.16 2.69 -8.38
N LEU A 141 6.32 1.67 -8.43
CA LEU A 141 5.60 1.19 -7.27
C LEU A 141 6.52 0.43 -6.31
N ALA A 142 7.46 -0.37 -6.83
CA ALA A 142 8.46 -1.08 -6.02
C ALA A 142 9.37 -0.10 -5.27
N ASP A 143 9.82 0.95 -5.95
CA ASP A 143 10.66 2.01 -5.36
C ASP A 143 9.91 2.76 -4.25
N ARG A 144 8.65 3.10 -4.47
CA ARG A 144 7.82 3.77 -3.45
C ARG A 144 7.56 2.91 -2.23
N LEU A 145 7.37 1.61 -2.42
CA LEU A 145 7.10 0.67 -1.35
C LEU A 145 8.38 0.20 -0.64
N LYS A 146 9.55 0.51 -1.21
CA LYS A 146 10.87 0.00 -0.77
C LYS A 146 10.89 -1.52 -0.64
N ILE A 147 10.17 -2.21 -1.53
CA ILE A 147 10.13 -3.67 -1.59
C ILE A 147 11.25 -4.10 -2.53
N ASN A 148 12.37 -4.54 -1.98
CA ASN A 148 13.45 -5.21 -2.70
C ASN A 148 13.46 -6.67 -2.22
N TYR A 149 13.09 -7.58 -3.11
CA TYR A 149 13.30 -9.01 -2.93
C TYR A 149 14.46 -9.49 -3.78
#